data_c2b593dbcab975e34296830a1364bb04
#
_entry.id   c2b593dbcab975e34296830a1364bb04
#
_cell.length_a   1.000
_cell.length_b   1.000
_cell.length_c   1.000
_cell.angle_alpha   90.00
_cell.angle_beta   90.00
_cell.angle_gamma   90.00
#
_symmetry.space_group_name_H-M   'P 1'
#
loop_
_entity.id
_entity.type
_entity.pdbx_description
1 polymer ?
#
loop_
_entity_poly.entity_id
_entity_poly.type
_entity_poly.pdbx_seq_one_letter_code
_entity_poly.pdbx_strand_id
1 'polypeptide(L)'
;MNPFIKETKLHAQSLHLARVEYVKGFPSDEAGIEKGVSACFAGTVGNILLMAGGCNFPEKPAAEGGLKRYYQGIYAAEITRENQLKWTLVGKLPQPCAYGVSISLPSGLLCIGGNNLNESFDSVFEITLKNGKATLKPFPSLPIKMDNFAGACDGNQVVVSNGLQTFTLKLNQLDDGWETLQPLAPKKLSQPVGVFVDGNYCQWGGCTAKTATEDCELNLSGQCLGKPTTALAPPKNNDGEAIFLGGAATISLTPQTFVAVGGVNKDIFLDAVNHPKPGYMTHSAEWYRFNPFICIYENGAWKIAGTEKIAARAGTTLAKHGNAIYVIGGELKPGVRTPDIYRLTFK
;
A
#
# COMPACT_ATOMS: atom_id res chain seq x y z
N MET A 1 0.12 -23.15 -53.58
CA MET A 1 -0.77 -23.58 -52.47
C MET A 1 -0.08 -23.28 -51.15
N ASN A 2 -0.53 -22.30 -50.45
CA ASN A 2 0.08 -21.82 -49.22
C ASN A 2 -0.77 -22.35 -48.07
N PRO A 3 -0.25 -23.18 -47.13
CA PRO A 3 -1.07 -23.65 -46.02
C PRO A 3 -1.18 -22.56 -44.97
N PHE A 4 -2.39 -22.20 -44.64
CA PHE A 4 -2.79 -21.30 -43.56
C PHE A 4 -2.14 -21.73 -42.24
N ILE A 5 -1.22 -20.92 -41.74
CA ILE A 5 -0.79 -20.96 -40.33
C ILE A 5 -1.95 -20.34 -39.52
N LYS A 6 -2.77 -21.16 -38.89
CA LYS A 6 -3.69 -20.72 -37.86
C LYS A 6 -2.83 -20.27 -36.66
N GLU A 7 -2.66 -18.97 -36.46
CA GLU A 7 -2.24 -18.44 -35.19
C GLU A 7 -3.28 -18.83 -34.14
N THR A 8 -2.98 -19.83 -33.37
CA THR A 8 -3.70 -20.13 -32.11
C THR A 8 -3.32 -19.03 -31.15
N LYS A 9 -4.14 -17.97 -31.05
CA LYS A 9 -4.11 -17.06 -29.90
C LYS A 9 -4.36 -17.93 -28.68
N LEU A 10 -3.30 -18.27 -27.92
CA LEU A 10 -3.45 -18.71 -26.57
C LEU A 10 -4.20 -17.58 -25.83
N HIS A 11 -5.46 -17.80 -25.53
CA HIS A 11 -6.17 -16.96 -24.57
C HIS A 11 -5.46 -17.13 -23.23
N ALA A 12 -4.63 -16.17 -22.88
CA ALA A 12 -4.08 -16.10 -21.52
C ALA A 12 -5.29 -16.12 -20.56
N GLN A 13 -5.33 -17.14 -19.72
CA GLN A 13 -6.43 -17.32 -18.78
C GLN A 13 -6.45 -16.09 -17.85
N SER A 14 -7.59 -15.38 -17.81
CA SER A 14 -7.73 -14.17 -17.00
C SER A 14 -7.46 -14.48 -15.53
N LEU A 15 -6.60 -13.68 -14.92
CA LEU A 15 -6.22 -13.85 -13.51
C LEU A 15 -7.46 -13.78 -12.59
N HIS A 16 -7.59 -14.68 -11.64
CA HIS A 16 -8.68 -14.70 -10.67
C HIS A 16 -8.17 -15.03 -9.27
N LEU A 17 -8.91 -14.58 -8.26
CA LEU A 17 -8.68 -14.92 -6.86
C LEU A 17 -9.11 -16.38 -6.63
N ALA A 18 -8.14 -17.24 -6.32
CA ALA A 18 -8.39 -18.67 -6.14
C ALA A 18 -8.62 -19.04 -4.67
N ARG A 19 -8.01 -18.31 -3.72
CA ARG A 19 -8.10 -18.64 -2.29
C ARG A 19 -7.83 -17.43 -1.42
N VAL A 20 -8.54 -17.38 -0.27
CA VAL A 20 -8.31 -16.45 0.84
C VAL A 20 -8.06 -17.26 2.09
N GLU A 21 -6.94 -17.09 2.75
CA GLU A 21 -6.55 -17.87 3.92
C GLU A 21 -6.06 -16.96 5.05
N TYR A 22 -6.56 -17.20 6.26
CA TYR A 22 -6.00 -16.55 7.45
C TYR A 22 -4.62 -17.13 7.77
N VAL A 23 -3.66 -16.27 8.07
CA VAL A 23 -2.29 -16.63 8.43
C VAL A 23 -2.05 -16.23 9.88
N LYS A 24 -1.79 -17.21 10.75
CA LYS A 24 -1.55 -17.00 12.17
C LYS A 24 -0.21 -16.32 12.41
N GLY A 25 -0.13 -15.50 13.42
CA GLY A 25 1.09 -14.87 13.93
C GLY A 25 1.22 -13.41 13.49
N PHE A 26 1.56 -12.57 14.45
CA PHE A 26 1.87 -11.16 14.30
C PHE A 26 3.02 -10.81 15.26
N PRO A 27 3.87 -9.78 15.00
CA PRO A 27 4.90 -9.36 15.92
C PRO A 27 4.38 -9.03 17.32
N SER A 28 5.18 -9.29 18.37
CA SER A 28 4.82 -9.05 19.76
C SER A 28 5.96 -8.55 20.65
N ASP A 29 7.16 -8.31 20.08
CA ASP A 29 8.34 -7.93 20.87
C ASP A 29 8.36 -6.46 21.31
N GLU A 30 7.53 -5.61 20.70
CA GLU A 30 7.29 -4.23 21.17
C GLU A 30 5.89 -4.16 21.78
N ALA A 31 5.79 -3.62 23.01
CA ALA A 31 4.51 -3.56 23.73
C ALA A 31 3.43 -2.81 22.94
N GLY A 32 2.29 -3.47 22.70
CA GLY A 32 1.15 -2.94 21.99
C GLY A 32 1.16 -3.20 20.48
N ILE A 33 2.26 -3.64 19.87
CA ILE A 33 2.31 -3.98 18.44
C ILE A 33 1.44 -5.19 18.11
N GLU A 34 1.27 -6.12 19.06
CA GLU A 34 0.44 -7.32 18.95
C GLU A 34 -1.04 -7.01 18.71
N LYS A 35 -1.49 -5.78 18.98
CA LYS A 35 -2.84 -5.30 18.66
C LYS A 35 -3.03 -4.94 17.17
N GLY A 36 -1.97 -5.11 16.38
CA GLY A 36 -1.93 -4.79 14.97
C GLY A 36 -1.54 -3.34 14.69
N VAL A 37 -1.08 -3.09 13.48
CA VAL A 37 -0.66 -1.75 13.02
C VAL A 37 -1.23 -1.45 11.65
N SER A 38 -1.28 -0.18 11.30
CA SER A 38 -1.49 0.30 9.93
C SER A 38 -0.21 0.96 9.40
N ALA A 39 -0.11 1.03 8.07
CA ALA A 39 0.91 1.77 7.35
C ALA A 39 2.36 1.39 7.73
N CYS A 40 2.61 0.11 8.05
CA CYS A 40 3.95 -0.42 8.22
C CYS A 40 4.66 -0.57 6.87
N PHE A 41 5.97 -0.67 6.88
CA PHE A 41 6.74 -1.19 5.76
C PHE A 41 6.61 -2.71 5.74
N ALA A 42 6.35 -3.31 4.58
CA ALA A 42 6.41 -4.76 4.44
C ALA A 42 6.74 -5.19 3.01
N GLY A 43 7.32 -6.36 2.87
CA GLY A 43 7.68 -6.95 1.60
C GLY A 43 8.39 -8.28 1.79
N THR A 44 8.76 -8.94 0.69
CA THR A 44 9.43 -10.24 0.73
C THR A 44 10.83 -10.15 0.16
N VAL A 45 11.73 -10.92 0.74
CA VAL A 45 13.10 -11.17 0.25
C VAL A 45 13.32 -12.68 0.22
N GLY A 46 13.29 -13.26 -0.97
CA GLY A 46 13.21 -14.72 -1.10
C GLY A 46 11.97 -15.27 -0.38
N ASN A 47 12.18 -16.22 0.53
CA ASN A 47 11.12 -16.82 1.34
C ASN A 47 10.91 -16.12 2.69
N ILE A 48 11.47 -14.94 2.88
CA ILE A 48 11.30 -14.18 4.13
C ILE A 48 10.32 -13.05 3.91
N LEU A 49 9.30 -12.97 4.75
CA LEU A 49 8.43 -11.83 4.88
C LEU A 49 9.04 -10.87 5.91
N LEU A 50 9.28 -9.64 5.50
CA LEU A 50 9.74 -8.55 6.36
C LEU A 50 8.57 -7.62 6.68
N MET A 51 8.56 -7.13 7.93
CA MET A 51 7.66 -6.07 8.39
C MET A 51 8.45 -5.11 9.28
N ALA A 52 8.23 -3.80 9.15
CA ALA A 52 8.90 -2.82 9.99
C ALA A 52 8.01 -1.62 10.29
N GLY A 53 8.11 -1.09 11.51
CA GLY A 53 7.37 0.09 11.93
C GLY A 53 5.85 -0.09 11.96
N GLY A 54 5.13 0.93 11.52
CA GLY A 54 3.68 1.02 11.60
C GLY A 54 3.20 1.77 12.84
N CYS A 55 1.90 1.95 12.96
CA CYS A 55 1.32 2.67 14.11
C CYS A 55 -0.07 2.14 14.50
N ASN A 56 -0.41 2.35 15.77
CA ASN A 56 -1.74 2.03 16.32
C ASN A 56 -2.09 2.91 17.53
N PHE A 57 -3.14 2.53 18.26
CA PHE A 57 -3.56 3.13 19.54
C PHE A 57 -3.61 2.01 20.59
N PRO A 58 -2.46 1.65 21.22
CA PRO A 58 -2.35 0.42 21.97
C PRO A 58 -3.00 0.45 23.35
N GLU A 59 -3.10 1.62 23.99
CA GLU A 59 -3.61 1.72 25.37
C GLU A 59 -5.14 1.77 25.39
N LYS A 60 -5.72 2.64 24.57
CA LYS A 60 -7.17 2.79 24.42
C LYS A 60 -7.50 3.32 23.01
N PRO A 61 -8.75 3.12 22.52
CA PRO A 61 -9.17 3.60 21.22
C PRO A 61 -8.97 5.12 21.05
N ALA A 62 -8.70 5.56 19.83
CA ALA A 62 -8.61 6.99 19.51
C ALA A 62 -9.88 7.76 19.88
N ALA A 63 -11.06 7.14 19.72
CA ALA A 63 -12.35 7.70 20.10
C ALA A 63 -12.46 8.06 21.60
N GLU A 64 -11.68 7.42 22.43
CA GLU A 64 -11.59 7.63 23.89
C GLU A 64 -10.40 8.51 24.29
N GLY A 65 -9.76 9.17 23.32
CA GLY A 65 -8.58 9.99 23.55
C GLY A 65 -7.28 9.17 23.68
N GLY A 66 -7.24 7.97 23.10
CA GLY A 66 -6.00 7.17 23.02
C GLY A 66 -4.92 7.90 22.24
N LEU A 67 -3.66 7.73 22.69
CA LEU A 67 -2.51 8.30 22.01
C LEU A 67 -1.99 7.33 20.94
N LYS A 68 -1.68 7.88 19.76
CA LYS A 68 -1.09 7.12 18.68
C LYS A 68 0.36 6.78 19.02
N ARG A 69 0.73 5.49 18.87
CA ARG A 69 2.10 4.99 19.00
C ARG A 69 2.63 4.58 17.66
N TYR A 70 3.88 4.94 17.38
CA TYR A 70 4.66 4.50 16.25
C TYR A 70 5.71 3.49 16.69
N TYR A 71 5.97 2.50 15.86
CA TYR A 71 6.91 1.41 16.14
C TYR A 71 8.17 1.52 15.30
N GLN A 72 9.26 0.90 15.77
CA GLN A 72 10.54 0.90 15.06
C GLN A 72 11.14 -0.49 14.85
N GLY A 73 10.53 -1.54 15.39
CA GLY A 73 11.00 -2.90 15.19
C GLY A 73 11.02 -3.31 13.72
N ILE A 74 12.05 -4.08 13.34
CA ILE A 74 12.16 -4.79 12.08
C ILE A 74 11.99 -6.26 12.39
N TYR A 75 10.98 -6.88 11.80
CA TYR A 75 10.59 -8.25 12.02
C TYR A 75 10.74 -9.07 10.76
N ALA A 76 11.15 -10.32 10.92
CA ALA A 76 11.26 -11.30 9.85
C ALA A 76 10.51 -12.57 10.21
N ALA A 77 9.82 -13.15 9.23
CA ALA A 77 9.19 -14.46 9.35
C ALA A 77 9.43 -15.28 8.08
N GLU A 78 9.77 -16.55 8.22
CA GLU A 78 9.89 -17.45 7.08
C GLU A 78 8.50 -17.82 6.55
N ILE A 79 8.32 -17.68 5.24
CA ILE A 79 7.13 -18.12 4.53
C ILE A 79 7.26 -19.62 4.27
N THR A 80 6.42 -20.41 4.92
CA THR A 80 6.33 -21.85 4.77
C THR A 80 5.03 -22.26 4.08
N ARG A 81 4.82 -23.56 3.91
CA ARG A 81 3.52 -24.10 3.44
C ARG A 81 2.43 -24.00 4.48
N GLU A 82 2.78 -23.81 5.74
CA GLU A 82 1.85 -23.62 6.85
C GLU A 82 1.24 -22.20 6.80
N ASN A 83 -0.02 -22.08 7.23
CA ASN A 83 -0.67 -20.78 7.40
C ASN A 83 -0.29 -20.16 8.76
N GLN A 84 1.01 -20.10 9.04
CA GLN A 84 1.57 -19.57 10.27
C GLN A 84 2.90 -18.85 10.00
N LEU A 85 3.04 -17.65 10.54
CA LEU A 85 4.26 -16.86 10.54
C LEU A 85 4.82 -16.80 11.96
N LYS A 86 6.07 -17.20 12.12
CA LYS A 86 6.81 -17.06 13.36
C LYS A 86 7.72 -15.85 13.24
N TRP A 87 7.28 -14.74 13.79
CA TRP A 87 8.01 -13.49 13.74
C TRP A 87 9.17 -13.44 14.71
N THR A 88 10.28 -12.86 14.28
CA THR A 88 11.48 -12.61 15.07
C THR A 88 11.88 -11.15 14.90
N LEU A 89 12.15 -10.46 15.98
CA LEU A 89 12.74 -9.12 15.96
C LEU A 89 14.19 -9.22 15.51
N VAL A 90 14.50 -8.72 14.32
CA VAL A 90 15.83 -8.84 13.69
C VAL A 90 16.62 -7.53 13.66
N GLY A 91 15.99 -6.42 14.04
CA GLY A 91 16.62 -5.10 14.08
C GLY A 91 15.64 -3.99 14.41
N LYS A 92 16.08 -2.75 14.22
CA LYS A 92 15.26 -1.55 14.44
C LYS A 92 15.47 -0.55 13.32
N LEU A 93 14.42 0.17 12.95
CA LEU A 93 14.48 1.39 12.12
C LEU A 93 15.28 2.48 12.85
N PRO A 94 15.83 3.47 12.17
CA PRO A 94 16.53 4.60 12.82
C PRO A 94 15.65 5.33 13.82
N GLN A 95 14.35 5.40 13.53
CA GLN A 95 13.32 5.95 14.42
C GLN A 95 11.96 5.31 14.11
N PRO A 96 10.98 5.42 15.04
CA PRO A 96 9.62 4.92 14.80
C PRO A 96 9.05 5.56 13.55
N CYS A 97 8.46 4.75 12.65
CA CYS A 97 8.00 5.23 11.35
C CYS A 97 6.75 4.49 10.86
N ALA A 98 5.87 5.22 10.19
CA ALA A 98 4.72 4.71 9.43
C ALA A 98 4.43 5.60 8.21
N TYR A 99 3.48 5.20 7.36
CA TYR A 99 3.00 5.99 6.21
C TYR A 99 4.04 6.31 5.14
N GLY A 100 5.13 5.55 5.09
CA GLY A 100 6.07 5.55 3.98
C GLY A 100 5.70 4.52 2.91
N VAL A 101 6.53 4.41 1.88
CA VAL A 101 6.42 3.41 0.82
C VAL A 101 7.45 2.31 1.05
N SER A 102 7.04 1.05 0.87
CA SER A 102 7.95 -0.11 0.88
C SER A 102 7.90 -0.86 -0.44
N ILE A 103 9.07 -1.26 -0.94
CA ILE A 103 9.25 -1.95 -2.21
C ILE A 103 10.20 -3.13 -2.02
N SER A 104 9.74 -4.34 -2.34
CA SER A 104 10.62 -5.51 -2.37
C SER A 104 11.61 -5.41 -3.52
N LEU A 105 12.90 -5.45 -3.21
CA LEU A 105 13.99 -5.60 -4.16
C LEU A 105 14.57 -7.02 -4.05
N PRO A 106 15.32 -7.52 -5.04
CA PRO A 106 15.97 -8.82 -4.94
C PRO A 106 16.90 -8.96 -3.73
N SER A 107 17.51 -7.87 -3.27
CA SER A 107 18.47 -7.82 -2.16
C SER A 107 17.83 -7.52 -0.81
N GLY A 108 16.66 -6.86 -0.76
CA GLY A 108 16.08 -6.38 0.48
C GLY A 108 14.73 -5.71 0.33
N LEU A 109 14.32 -5.01 1.38
CA LEU A 109 13.11 -4.19 1.42
C LEU A 109 13.51 -2.71 1.41
N LEU A 110 13.25 -2.01 0.32
CA LEU A 110 13.45 -0.57 0.22
C LEU A 110 12.33 0.15 0.97
N CYS A 111 12.70 1.01 1.92
CA CYS A 111 11.81 1.84 2.72
C CYS A 111 12.06 3.31 2.38
N ILE A 112 11.00 4.06 2.11
CA ILE A 112 11.07 5.41 1.55
C ILE A 112 10.16 6.33 2.37
N GLY A 113 10.70 7.42 2.92
CA GLY A 113 9.95 8.46 3.62
C GLY A 113 9.14 7.94 4.81
N GLY A 114 7.93 8.43 4.95
CA GLY A 114 7.04 8.18 6.07
C GLY A 114 7.09 9.27 7.11
N ASN A 115 6.45 9.03 8.25
CA ASN A 115 6.40 9.99 9.35
C ASN A 115 6.37 9.32 10.73
N ASN A 116 6.47 10.14 11.76
CA ASN A 116 6.10 9.81 13.13
C ASN A 116 5.25 10.94 13.74
N LEU A 117 5.16 11.02 15.06
CA LEU A 117 4.40 12.09 15.74
C LEU A 117 4.98 13.49 15.53
N ASN A 118 6.27 13.59 15.23
CA ASN A 118 7.00 14.85 15.23
C ASN A 118 7.23 15.41 13.83
N GLU A 119 7.48 14.53 12.85
CA GLU A 119 7.90 14.96 11.51
C GLU A 119 7.68 13.89 10.44
N SER A 120 7.66 14.34 9.19
CA SER A 120 7.79 13.51 8.00
C SER A 120 9.27 13.32 7.64
N PHE A 121 9.60 12.25 6.91
CA PHE A 121 10.97 11.88 6.57
C PHE A 121 11.26 12.00 5.07
N ASP A 122 12.51 12.27 4.76
CA ASP A 122 13.11 12.15 3.42
C ASP A 122 14.07 10.96 3.31
N SER A 123 14.25 10.22 4.41
CA SER A 123 15.17 9.09 4.46
C SER A 123 14.73 7.95 3.54
N VAL A 124 15.71 7.34 2.85
CA VAL A 124 15.55 6.17 2.00
C VAL A 124 16.64 5.17 2.35
N PHE A 125 16.25 3.94 2.63
CA PHE A 125 17.20 2.87 2.97
C PHE A 125 16.62 1.50 2.61
N GLU A 126 17.51 0.56 2.32
CA GLU A 126 17.18 -0.84 2.10
C GLU A 126 17.44 -1.66 3.37
N ILE A 127 16.43 -2.38 3.84
CA ILE A 127 16.58 -3.38 4.90
C ILE A 127 17.05 -4.68 4.24
N THR A 128 18.26 -5.12 4.55
CA THR A 128 18.78 -6.42 4.12
C THR A 128 18.98 -7.33 5.33
N LEU A 129 18.98 -8.65 5.12
CA LEU A 129 19.24 -9.63 6.18
C LEU A 129 20.61 -10.25 6.01
N LYS A 130 21.43 -10.20 7.06
CA LYS A 130 22.72 -10.86 7.14
C LYS A 130 22.81 -11.67 8.45
N ASN A 131 22.97 -12.99 8.33
CA ASN A 131 23.03 -13.89 9.50
C ASN A 131 21.83 -13.72 10.45
N GLY A 132 20.62 -13.57 9.91
CA GLY A 132 19.38 -13.41 10.69
C GLY A 132 19.21 -12.05 11.36
N LYS A 133 20.05 -11.07 11.07
CA LYS A 133 19.95 -9.69 11.56
C LYS A 133 19.70 -8.72 10.42
N ALA A 134 18.89 -7.69 10.69
CA ALA A 134 18.67 -6.62 9.74
C ALA A 134 19.88 -5.68 9.70
N THR A 135 20.25 -5.28 8.49
CA THR A 135 21.20 -4.20 8.22
C THR A 135 20.53 -3.17 7.33
N LEU A 136 20.84 -1.90 7.54
CA LEU A 136 20.28 -0.79 6.80
C LEU A 136 21.33 -0.24 5.83
N LYS A 137 21.05 -0.34 4.55
CA LYS A 137 21.88 0.23 3.49
C LYS A 137 21.26 1.57 3.06
N PRO A 138 21.95 2.70 3.21
CA PRO A 138 21.41 4.00 2.80
C PRO A 138 21.26 4.07 1.29
N PHE A 139 20.24 4.78 0.85
CA PHE A 139 20.00 5.23 -0.51
C PHE A 139 19.94 6.77 -0.55
N PRO A 140 19.99 7.40 -1.73
CA PRO A 140 19.80 8.86 -1.84
C PRO A 140 18.49 9.29 -1.18
N SER A 141 18.55 10.28 -0.30
CA SER A 141 17.35 10.85 0.35
C SER A 141 16.42 11.48 -0.68
N LEU A 142 15.12 11.46 -0.40
CA LEU A 142 14.14 12.20 -1.19
C LEU A 142 14.48 13.69 -1.25
N PRO A 143 14.15 14.38 -2.34
CA PRO A 143 14.35 15.82 -2.44
C PRO A 143 13.56 16.64 -1.42
N ILE A 144 12.48 16.07 -0.90
CA ILE A 144 11.60 16.65 0.12
C ILE A 144 11.13 15.57 1.09
N LYS A 145 10.72 15.97 2.28
CA LYS A 145 10.04 15.08 3.24
C LYS A 145 8.66 14.67 2.72
N MET A 146 8.37 13.37 2.72
CA MET A 146 7.10 12.82 2.21
C MET A 146 6.54 11.75 3.12
N ASP A 147 5.23 11.78 3.30
CA ASP A 147 4.42 10.74 3.91
C ASP A 147 3.06 10.63 3.23
N ASN A 148 2.33 9.53 3.44
CA ASN A 148 1.02 9.29 2.84
C ASN A 148 1.00 9.48 1.31
N PHE A 149 2.04 9.04 0.65
CA PHE A 149 2.24 9.12 -0.80
C PHE A 149 2.29 7.73 -1.42
N ALA A 150 2.27 7.66 -2.74
CA ALA A 150 2.36 6.41 -3.49
C ALA A 150 3.78 6.20 -4.03
N GLY A 151 4.14 4.94 -4.26
CA GLY A 151 5.38 4.59 -4.94
C GLY A 151 5.38 3.16 -5.44
N ALA A 152 6.14 2.91 -6.50
CA ALA A 152 6.32 1.59 -7.09
C ALA A 152 7.68 1.50 -7.80
N CYS A 153 8.06 0.27 -8.18
CA CYS A 153 9.28 -0.05 -8.92
C CYS A 153 8.97 -0.99 -10.09
N ASP A 154 9.59 -0.75 -11.23
CA ASP A 154 9.53 -1.64 -12.41
C ASP A 154 10.72 -2.62 -12.50
N GLY A 155 11.61 -2.60 -11.51
CA GLY A 155 12.86 -3.36 -11.47
C GLY A 155 14.10 -2.54 -11.85
N ASN A 156 13.94 -1.41 -12.56
CA ASN A 156 15.03 -0.52 -12.99
C ASN A 156 14.99 0.83 -12.30
N GLN A 157 13.81 1.32 -12.02
CA GLN A 157 13.58 2.61 -11.38
C GLN A 157 12.47 2.54 -10.35
N VAL A 158 12.58 3.38 -9.34
CA VAL A 158 11.55 3.67 -8.36
C VAL A 158 10.91 5.00 -8.72
N VAL A 159 9.59 5.05 -8.71
CA VAL A 159 8.83 6.30 -8.81
C VAL A 159 8.03 6.48 -7.54
N VAL A 160 8.04 7.71 -6.99
CA VAL A 160 7.21 8.12 -5.86
C VAL A 160 6.43 9.38 -6.20
N SER A 161 5.19 9.48 -5.72
CA SER A 161 4.34 10.64 -6.02
C SER A 161 3.28 10.89 -4.95
N ASN A 162 3.07 12.15 -4.62
CA ASN A 162 1.90 12.63 -3.90
C ASN A 162 0.90 13.35 -4.83
N GLY A 163 0.98 13.08 -6.13
CA GLY A 163 0.22 13.76 -7.16
C GLY A 163 0.90 15.03 -7.67
N LEU A 164 1.07 16.03 -6.83
CA LEU A 164 1.71 17.31 -7.18
C LEU A 164 3.22 17.18 -7.40
N GLN A 165 3.88 16.40 -6.58
CA GLN A 165 5.33 16.20 -6.61
C GLN A 165 5.61 14.74 -6.92
N THR A 166 6.39 14.52 -7.98
CA THR A 166 6.72 13.19 -8.47
C THR A 166 8.23 13.12 -8.72
N PHE A 167 8.85 12.05 -8.20
CA PHE A 167 10.29 11.84 -8.30
C PHE A 167 10.57 10.41 -8.78
N THR A 168 11.70 10.25 -9.50
CA THR A 168 12.21 8.94 -9.90
C THR A 168 13.67 8.77 -9.46
N LEU A 169 14.02 7.52 -9.11
CA LEU A 169 15.39 7.10 -8.78
C LEU A 169 15.75 5.88 -9.63
N LYS A 170 16.81 5.99 -10.43
CA LYS A 170 17.34 4.86 -11.20
C LYS A 170 18.19 3.96 -10.31
N LEU A 171 17.83 2.69 -10.18
CA LEU A 171 18.49 1.76 -9.26
C LEU A 171 19.93 1.38 -9.66
N ASN A 172 20.28 1.55 -10.93
CA ASN A 172 21.63 1.31 -11.46
C ASN A 172 22.49 2.58 -11.51
N GLN A 173 21.98 3.75 -11.07
CA GLN A 173 22.62 5.06 -11.12
C GLN A 173 22.32 5.86 -9.84
N LEU A 174 22.55 5.26 -8.67
CA LEU A 174 22.17 5.86 -7.39
C LEU A 174 22.90 7.19 -7.12
N ASP A 175 24.10 7.36 -7.63
CA ASP A 175 24.91 8.58 -7.46
C ASP A 175 24.28 9.82 -8.13
N ASP A 176 23.43 9.62 -9.13
CA ASP A 176 22.70 10.71 -9.79
C ASP A 176 21.55 11.26 -8.92
N GLY A 177 21.12 10.49 -7.88
CA GLY A 177 20.04 10.88 -6.98
C GLY A 177 18.66 10.83 -7.64
N TRP A 178 17.73 11.52 -7.01
CA TRP A 178 16.34 11.61 -7.47
C TRP A 178 16.15 12.69 -8.53
N GLU A 179 15.46 12.34 -9.61
CA GLU A 179 15.06 13.27 -10.67
C GLU A 179 13.59 13.68 -10.45
N THR A 180 13.28 14.97 -10.65
CA THR A 180 11.90 15.49 -10.60
C THR A 180 11.19 15.22 -11.92
N LEU A 181 9.99 14.66 -11.83
CA LEU A 181 9.12 14.38 -12.96
C LEU A 181 7.91 15.33 -12.98
N GLN A 182 7.14 15.29 -14.07
CA GLN A 182 5.90 16.04 -14.20
C GLN A 182 4.88 15.63 -13.13
N PRO A 183 4.09 16.56 -12.59
CA PRO A 183 2.99 16.25 -11.69
C PRO A 183 1.96 15.31 -12.33
N LEU A 184 1.39 14.43 -11.51
CA LEU A 184 0.26 13.56 -11.89
C LEU A 184 -1.10 14.18 -11.51
N ALA A 185 -1.09 15.16 -10.59
CA ALA A 185 -2.28 15.90 -10.18
C ALA A 185 -1.92 17.36 -9.92
N PRO A 186 -2.89 18.29 -10.07
CA PRO A 186 -2.66 19.72 -9.84
C PRO A 186 -2.51 20.09 -8.35
N LYS A 187 -2.94 19.21 -7.45
CA LYS A 187 -2.88 19.38 -5.99
C LYS A 187 -2.18 18.19 -5.33
N LYS A 188 -1.61 18.42 -4.13
CA LYS A 188 -1.09 17.34 -3.30
C LYS A 188 -2.23 16.42 -2.87
N LEU A 189 -2.03 15.11 -3.03
CA LEU A 189 -2.93 14.05 -2.61
C LEU A 189 -2.35 13.30 -1.42
N SER A 190 -3.18 13.00 -0.45
CA SER A 190 -2.89 12.09 0.67
C SER A 190 -3.45 10.71 0.38
N GLN A 191 -2.67 9.68 0.66
CA GLN A 191 -3.02 8.27 0.51
C GLN A 191 -3.46 7.84 -0.92
N PRO A 192 -2.79 8.32 -1.98
CA PRO A 192 -2.96 7.72 -3.29
C PRO A 192 -2.33 6.32 -3.32
N VAL A 193 -2.68 5.54 -4.33
CA VAL A 193 -2.03 4.26 -4.65
C VAL A 193 -1.30 4.37 -5.98
N GLY A 194 -0.11 3.77 -6.06
CA GLY A 194 0.72 3.82 -7.27
C GLY A 194 1.23 2.44 -7.66
N VAL A 195 1.40 2.25 -8.96
CA VAL A 195 1.83 0.97 -9.51
C VAL A 195 2.44 1.17 -10.90
N PHE A 196 3.37 0.29 -11.28
CA PHE A 196 3.76 0.14 -12.69
C PHE A 196 2.81 -0.84 -13.39
N VAL A 197 2.29 -0.43 -14.54
CA VAL A 197 1.50 -1.25 -15.45
C VAL A 197 1.87 -0.90 -16.89
N ASP A 198 2.16 -1.93 -17.71
CA ASP A 198 2.63 -1.78 -19.08
C ASP A 198 3.81 -0.81 -19.23
N GLY A 199 4.76 -0.87 -18.29
CA GLY A 199 5.97 -0.04 -18.25
C GLY A 199 5.73 1.43 -17.87
N ASN A 200 4.51 1.82 -17.49
CA ASN A 200 4.19 3.18 -17.07
C ASN A 200 3.85 3.20 -15.57
N TYR A 201 4.37 4.18 -14.85
CA TYR A 201 3.88 4.45 -13.50
C TYR A 201 2.52 5.13 -13.57
N CYS A 202 1.54 4.54 -12.91
CA CYS A 202 0.18 5.04 -12.83
C CYS A 202 -0.25 5.18 -11.36
N GLN A 203 -1.10 6.17 -11.09
CA GLN A 203 -1.57 6.49 -9.74
C GLN A 203 -3.08 6.69 -9.74
N TRP A 204 -3.76 6.18 -8.72
CA TRP A 204 -5.20 6.37 -8.45
C TRP A 204 -5.41 6.80 -7.01
N GLY A 205 -6.63 7.25 -6.72
CA GLY A 205 -7.05 7.52 -5.35
C GLY A 205 -6.37 8.74 -4.74
N GLY A 206 -6.45 8.79 -3.43
CA GLY A 206 -6.00 9.93 -2.65
C GLY A 206 -6.99 11.08 -2.62
N CYS A 207 -6.77 11.98 -1.67
CA CYS A 207 -7.62 13.15 -1.48
C CYS A 207 -6.78 14.39 -1.17
N THR A 208 -7.33 15.57 -1.47
CA THR A 208 -6.72 16.84 -1.08
C THR A 208 -6.93 17.08 0.43
N ALA A 209 -6.11 17.94 1.02
CA ALA A 209 -6.36 18.40 2.37
C ALA A 209 -7.56 19.35 2.41
N LYS A 210 -8.41 19.23 3.44
CA LYS A 210 -9.35 20.29 3.77
C LYS A 210 -8.57 21.48 4.34
N THR A 211 -8.90 22.69 3.89
CA THR A 211 -8.34 23.95 4.38
C THR A 211 -9.46 24.84 4.93
N ALA A 212 -9.13 26.05 5.36
CA ALA A 212 -10.14 27.04 5.78
C ALA A 212 -11.04 27.53 4.63
N THR A 213 -10.57 27.43 3.38
CA THR A 213 -11.24 27.97 2.19
C THR A 213 -11.62 26.93 1.16
N GLU A 214 -11.09 25.70 1.25
CA GLU A 214 -11.34 24.63 0.29
C GLU A 214 -11.72 23.34 1.02
N ASP A 215 -12.75 22.69 0.54
CA ASP A 215 -13.12 21.35 0.98
C ASP A 215 -12.14 20.29 0.45
N CYS A 216 -12.06 19.18 1.17
CA CYS A 216 -11.38 17.98 0.69
C CYS A 216 -12.07 17.46 -0.57
N GLU A 217 -11.29 17.15 -1.60
CA GLU A 217 -11.73 16.55 -2.85
C GLU A 217 -11.11 15.16 -2.99
N LEU A 218 -11.90 14.20 -3.49
CA LEU A 218 -11.42 12.85 -3.78
C LEU A 218 -10.91 12.76 -5.22
N ASN A 219 -9.74 12.16 -5.40
CA ASN A 219 -9.28 11.74 -6.72
C ASN A 219 -9.77 10.32 -6.99
N LEU A 220 -10.77 10.15 -7.84
CA LEU A 220 -11.29 8.82 -8.20
C LEU A 220 -10.58 8.21 -9.40
N SER A 221 -10.15 9.04 -10.34
CA SER A 221 -9.53 8.60 -11.60
C SER A 221 -8.05 8.28 -11.43
N GLY A 222 -7.52 7.45 -12.35
CA GLY A 222 -6.09 7.20 -12.44
C GLY A 222 -5.41 8.10 -13.48
N GLN A 223 -4.11 8.32 -13.29
CA GLN A 223 -3.24 9.04 -14.22
C GLN A 223 -1.89 8.34 -14.34
N CYS A 224 -1.34 8.27 -15.54
CA CYS A 224 -0.03 7.69 -15.81
C CYS A 224 0.98 8.75 -16.25
N LEU A 225 2.22 8.59 -15.83
CA LEU A 225 3.34 9.40 -16.32
C LEU A 225 3.48 9.28 -17.84
N GLY A 226 3.80 10.38 -18.51
CA GLY A 226 4.07 10.40 -19.94
C GLY A 226 2.86 10.17 -20.83
N LYS A 227 1.66 9.99 -20.30
CA LYS A 227 0.40 9.92 -21.05
C LYS A 227 -0.47 11.12 -20.69
N PRO A 228 -0.34 12.24 -21.40
CA PRO A 228 -1.15 13.43 -21.11
C PRO A 228 -2.61 13.14 -21.46
N THR A 229 -3.51 13.48 -20.55
CA THR A 229 -4.93 13.77 -20.75
C THR A 229 -5.97 12.65 -20.70
N THR A 230 -5.65 11.38 -20.78
CA THR A 230 -6.71 10.37 -20.63
C THR A 230 -6.74 9.86 -19.19
N ALA A 231 -7.66 10.38 -18.39
CA ALA A 231 -7.91 9.86 -17.07
C ALA A 231 -8.32 8.38 -17.15
N LEU A 232 -7.63 7.51 -16.40
CA LEU A 232 -8.01 6.10 -16.31
C LEU A 232 -9.23 5.96 -15.40
N ALA A 233 -10.16 5.10 -15.79
CA ALA A 233 -11.36 4.86 -14.99
C ALA A 233 -10.99 4.31 -13.59
N PRO A 234 -11.79 4.64 -12.56
CA PRO A 234 -11.71 3.95 -11.27
C PRO A 234 -12.30 2.54 -11.36
N PRO A 235 -11.97 1.63 -10.42
CA PRO A 235 -12.75 0.42 -10.26
C PRO A 235 -14.20 0.77 -9.91
N LYS A 236 -15.13 -0.13 -10.26
CA LYS A 236 -16.57 0.04 -9.97
C LYS A 236 -17.10 -1.17 -9.23
N ASN A 237 -18.04 -0.96 -8.30
CA ASN A 237 -18.79 -2.02 -7.66
C ASN A 237 -19.85 -2.63 -8.63
N ASN A 238 -20.57 -3.62 -8.15
CA ASN A 238 -21.60 -4.31 -8.96
C ASN A 238 -22.77 -3.39 -9.35
N ASP A 239 -22.99 -2.30 -8.63
CA ASP A 239 -24.01 -1.29 -8.92
C ASP A 239 -23.53 -0.21 -9.90
N GLY A 240 -22.27 -0.31 -10.35
CA GLY A 240 -21.63 0.63 -11.27
C GLY A 240 -21.06 1.87 -10.62
N GLU A 241 -21.06 1.96 -9.28
CA GLU A 241 -20.50 3.08 -8.54
C GLU A 241 -18.97 2.99 -8.46
N ALA A 242 -18.30 4.13 -8.57
CA ALA A 242 -16.86 4.20 -8.43
C ALA A 242 -16.40 3.80 -7.03
N ILE A 243 -15.40 2.91 -6.95
CA ILE A 243 -14.69 2.55 -5.74
C ILE A 243 -13.52 3.52 -5.56
N PHE A 244 -13.48 4.20 -4.43
CA PHE A 244 -12.38 5.09 -4.07
C PHE A 244 -11.20 4.30 -3.52
N LEU A 245 -10.02 4.49 -4.09
CA LEU A 245 -8.79 3.79 -3.68
C LEU A 245 -7.98 4.56 -2.62
N GLY A 246 -8.51 5.61 -2.00
CA GLY A 246 -7.85 6.27 -0.88
C GLY A 246 -7.76 5.35 0.34
N GLY A 247 -6.55 5.22 0.88
CA GLY A 247 -6.26 4.29 1.97
C GLY A 247 -6.26 2.81 1.59
N ALA A 248 -6.48 2.47 0.31
CA ALA A 248 -6.25 1.12 -0.22
C ALA A 248 -4.74 0.82 -0.33
N ALA A 249 -4.41 -0.43 -0.64
CA ALA A 249 -3.05 -0.82 -1.00
C ALA A 249 -3.03 -1.49 -2.37
N THR A 250 -1.96 -1.29 -3.13
CA THR A 250 -1.76 -1.90 -4.46
C THR A 250 -0.45 -2.64 -4.55
N ILE A 251 -0.43 -3.70 -5.37
CA ILE A 251 0.79 -4.44 -5.67
C ILE A 251 0.69 -5.10 -7.05
N SER A 252 1.77 -5.03 -7.84
CA SER A 252 1.85 -5.70 -9.13
C SER A 252 1.98 -7.21 -8.99
N LEU A 253 1.17 -7.96 -9.71
CA LEU A 253 1.33 -9.42 -9.85
C LEU A 253 2.20 -9.76 -11.06
N THR A 254 1.96 -9.10 -12.18
CA THR A 254 2.74 -9.17 -13.41
C THR A 254 3.02 -7.74 -13.91
N PRO A 255 3.86 -7.53 -14.94
CA PRO A 255 4.04 -6.22 -15.55
C PRO A 255 2.75 -5.59 -16.11
N GLN A 256 1.71 -6.39 -16.41
CA GLN A 256 0.44 -5.94 -16.99
C GLN A 256 -0.73 -5.98 -16.02
N THR A 257 -0.53 -6.54 -14.83
CA THR A 257 -1.63 -6.83 -13.90
C THR A 257 -1.26 -6.45 -12.48
N PHE A 258 -2.15 -5.76 -11.80
CA PHE A 258 -1.99 -5.46 -10.38
C PHE A 258 -3.31 -5.65 -9.61
N VAL A 259 -3.17 -5.75 -8.30
CA VAL A 259 -4.27 -5.90 -7.35
C VAL A 259 -4.37 -4.67 -6.48
N ALA A 260 -5.60 -4.23 -6.20
CA ALA A 260 -5.93 -3.24 -5.18
C ALA A 260 -6.83 -3.86 -4.12
N VAL A 261 -6.53 -3.59 -2.85
CA VAL A 261 -7.26 -4.16 -1.69
C VAL A 261 -7.68 -3.05 -0.75
N GLY A 262 -8.96 -3.04 -0.37
CA GLY A 262 -9.49 -2.19 0.67
C GLY A 262 -9.70 -0.73 0.27
N GLY A 263 -9.44 0.16 1.23
CA GLY A 263 -9.71 1.59 1.15
C GLY A 263 -10.97 2.02 1.90
N VAL A 264 -11.15 3.32 2.06
CA VAL A 264 -12.30 3.89 2.77
C VAL A 264 -13.52 4.02 1.86
N ASN A 265 -14.72 4.07 2.45
CA ASN A 265 -15.92 4.45 1.71
C ASN A 265 -15.87 5.95 1.35
N LYS A 266 -16.03 6.26 0.06
CA LYS A 266 -15.87 7.62 -0.48
C LYS A 266 -16.80 8.65 0.17
N ASP A 267 -18.07 8.31 0.34
CA ASP A 267 -19.10 9.25 0.78
C ASP A 267 -19.00 9.52 2.29
N ILE A 268 -18.82 8.44 3.08
CA ILE A 268 -18.65 8.55 4.53
C ILE A 268 -17.36 9.30 4.87
N PHE A 269 -16.28 8.99 4.18
CA PHE A 269 -14.99 9.64 4.39
C PHE A 269 -15.06 11.13 4.04
N LEU A 270 -15.63 11.46 2.88
CA LEU A 270 -15.74 12.84 2.41
C LEU A 270 -16.62 13.70 3.33
N ASP A 271 -17.79 13.15 3.75
CA ASP A 271 -18.68 13.83 4.73
C ASP A 271 -17.94 14.05 6.06
N ALA A 272 -17.22 13.05 6.55
CA ALA A 272 -16.51 13.18 7.82
C ALA A 272 -15.38 14.22 7.80
N VAL A 273 -14.68 14.36 6.68
CA VAL A 273 -13.60 15.35 6.54
C VAL A 273 -14.16 16.76 6.35
N ASN A 274 -15.18 16.90 5.50
CA ASN A 274 -15.75 18.22 5.17
C ASN A 274 -16.76 18.71 6.20
N HIS A 275 -17.51 17.81 6.83
CA HIS A 275 -18.53 18.12 7.82
C HIS A 275 -18.33 17.33 9.12
N PRO A 276 -17.21 17.58 9.85
CA PRO A 276 -16.89 16.79 11.05
C PRO A 276 -17.99 16.87 12.10
N LYS A 277 -18.46 15.71 12.55
CA LYS A 277 -19.53 15.57 13.54
C LYS A 277 -18.98 14.94 14.83
N PRO A 278 -19.44 15.38 16.01
CA PRO A 278 -19.13 14.69 17.25
C PRO A 278 -19.52 13.20 17.17
N GLY A 279 -18.71 12.32 17.77
CA GLY A 279 -19.00 10.90 17.81
C GLY A 279 -18.65 10.13 16.51
N TYR A 280 -18.11 10.78 15.48
CA TYR A 280 -17.72 10.09 14.24
C TYR A 280 -16.91 8.81 14.48
N MET A 281 -15.94 8.81 15.41
CA MET A 281 -15.09 7.65 15.68
C MET A 281 -15.73 6.56 16.56
N THR A 282 -16.96 6.75 17.06
CA THR A 282 -17.60 5.83 18.02
C THR A 282 -18.47 4.76 17.37
N HIS A 283 -18.76 4.86 16.06
CA HIS A 283 -19.56 3.89 15.32
C HIS A 283 -18.89 2.51 15.26
N SER A 284 -19.67 1.47 14.97
CA SER A 284 -19.15 0.12 14.68
C SER A 284 -18.33 0.12 13.38
N ALA A 285 -17.47 -0.89 13.16
CA ALA A 285 -16.67 -0.99 11.95
C ALA A 285 -17.53 -1.07 10.67
N GLU A 286 -18.66 -1.76 10.76
CA GLU A 286 -19.60 -1.92 9.64
C GLU A 286 -20.24 -0.60 9.19
N TRP A 287 -20.39 0.34 10.09
CA TRP A 287 -20.96 1.66 9.77
C TRP A 287 -20.07 2.43 8.78
N TYR A 288 -18.74 2.32 8.87
CA TYR A 288 -17.81 3.05 7.99
C TYR A 288 -17.77 2.49 6.58
N ARG A 289 -18.30 1.29 6.35
CA ARG A 289 -18.39 0.64 5.02
C ARG A 289 -17.07 0.70 4.26
N PHE A 290 -15.95 0.43 4.93
CA PHE A 290 -14.66 0.33 4.22
C PHE A 290 -14.80 -0.68 3.08
N ASN A 291 -14.13 -0.42 1.97
CA ASN A 291 -14.26 -1.19 0.74
C ASN A 291 -13.89 -2.67 0.96
N PRO A 292 -14.84 -3.60 0.83
CA PRO A 292 -14.57 -5.04 1.00
C PRO A 292 -14.03 -5.68 -0.30
N PHE A 293 -13.58 -4.85 -1.26
CA PHE A 293 -13.27 -5.32 -2.60
C PHE A 293 -11.79 -5.65 -2.74
N ILE A 294 -11.54 -6.79 -3.44
CA ILE A 294 -10.26 -7.16 -4.02
C ILE A 294 -10.40 -6.93 -5.52
N CYS A 295 -9.81 -5.86 -6.03
CA CYS A 295 -9.92 -5.46 -7.43
C CYS A 295 -8.65 -5.87 -8.19
N ILE A 296 -8.82 -6.34 -9.43
CA ILE A 296 -7.72 -6.60 -10.37
C ILE A 296 -7.82 -5.61 -11.52
N TYR A 297 -6.70 -4.98 -11.87
CA TYR A 297 -6.54 -4.25 -13.12
C TYR A 297 -5.75 -5.12 -14.10
N GLU A 298 -6.33 -5.40 -15.24
CA GLU A 298 -5.77 -6.28 -16.27
C GLU A 298 -6.26 -5.83 -17.66
N ASN A 299 -5.37 -5.77 -18.63
CA ASN A 299 -5.70 -5.39 -20.01
C ASN A 299 -6.43 -4.02 -20.11
N GLY A 300 -6.05 -3.04 -19.30
CA GLY A 300 -6.64 -1.70 -19.33
C GLY A 300 -7.99 -1.57 -18.60
N ALA A 301 -8.46 -2.61 -17.93
CA ALA A 301 -9.77 -2.63 -17.28
C ALA A 301 -9.73 -3.15 -15.85
N TRP A 302 -10.65 -2.66 -15.03
CA TRP A 302 -10.87 -3.13 -13.68
C TRP A 302 -11.91 -4.26 -13.63
N LYS A 303 -11.69 -5.22 -12.74
CA LYS A 303 -12.68 -6.22 -12.34
C LYS A 303 -12.62 -6.45 -10.83
N ILE A 304 -13.73 -6.80 -10.21
CA ILE A 304 -13.77 -7.29 -8.83
C ILE A 304 -13.42 -8.78 -8.88
N ALA A 305 -12.32 -9.15 -8.23
CA ALA A 305 -11.89 -10.55 -8.08
C ALA A 305 -12.52 -11.22 -6.85
N GLY A 306 -12.91 -10.42 -5.85
CA GLY A 306 -13.57 -10.91 -4.65
C GLY A 306 -14.17 -9.77 -3.83
N THR A 307 -15.21 -10.10 -3.07
CA THR A 307 -15.83 -9.23 -2.06
C THR A 307 -15.68 -9.94 -0.73
N GLU A 308 -14.71 -9.51 0.07
CA GLU A 308 -14.26 -10.20 1.27
C GLU A 308 -14.23 -9.24 2.45
N LYS A 309 -14.84 -9.63 3.58
CA LYS A 309 -14.80 -8.81 4.80
C LYS A 309 -13.36 -8.48 5.22
N ILE A 310 -12.42 -9.35 4.93
CA ILE A 310 -10.99 -9.16 5.25
C ILE A 310 -10.36 -8.01 4.46
N ALA A 311 -10.91 -7.64 3.31
CA ALA A 311 -10.44 -6.49 2.53
C ALA A 311 -10.98 -5.16 3.06
N ALA A 312 -12.04 -5.15 3.87
CA ALA A 312 -12.65 -3.93 4.43
C ALA A 312 -11.74 -3.27 5.48
N ARG A 313 -10.63 -2.70 5.01
CA ARG A 313 -9.60 -2.03 5.84
C ARG A 313 -8.90 -0.93 5.07
N ALA A 314 -8.35 0.04 5.80
CA ALA A 314 -7.51 1.10 5.25
C ALA A 314 -6.09 1.04 5.83
N GLY A 315 -5.11 1.55 5.09
CA GLY A 315 -3.71 1.56 5.54
C GLY A 315 -3.12 0.18 5.80
N THR A 316 -3.66 -0.86 5.14
CA THR A 316 -3.01 -2.18 5.08
C THR A 316 -1.77 -2.11 4.21
N THR A 317 -0.83 -3.02 4.43
CA THR A 317 0.35 -3.17 3.57
C THR A 317 0.28 -4.51 2.85
N LEU A 318 0.66 -4.53 1.58
CA LEU A 318 0.71 -5.73 0.76
C LEU A 318 2.15 -6.19 0.54
N ALA A 319 2.37 -7.50 0.64
CA ALA A 319 3.64 -8.14 0.30
C ALA A 319 3.38 -9.32 -0.64
N LYS A 320 4.15 -9.43 -1.73
CA LYS A 320 3.97 -10.50 -2.73
C LYS A 320 5.01 -11.60 -2.55
N HIS A 321 4.56 -12.85 -2.61
CA HIS A 321 5.42 -14.02 -2.69
C HIS A 321 4.88 -15.01 -3.73
N GLY A 322 5.56 -15.14 -4.85
CA GLY A 322 5.07 -15.93 -5.99
C GLY A 322 3.75 -15.37 -6.53
N ASN A 323 2.72 -16.22 -6.58
CA ASN A 323 1.36 -15.85 -6.97
C ASN A 323 0.46 -15.51 -5.78
N ALA A 324 1.01 -15.37 -4.59
CA ALA A 324 0.29 -15.00 -3.38
C ALA A 324 0.61 -13.56 -2.95
N ILE A 325 -0.37 -12.91 -2.34
CA ILE A 325 -0.25 -11.60 -1.69
C ILE A 325 -0.61 -11.76 -0.23
N TYR A 326 0.23 -11.25 0.66
CA TYR A 326 -0.07 -11.11 2.08
C TYR A 326 -0.67 -9.74 2.34
N VAL A 327 -1.85 -9.71 2.95
CA VAL A 327 -2.55 -8.50 3.41
C VAL A 327 -2.25 -8.37 4.89
N ILE A 328 -1.50 -7.34 5.28
CA ILE A 328 -0.90 -7.23 6.61
C ILE A 328 -1.52 -6.05 7.35
N GLY A 329 -2.11 -6.33 8.52
CA GLY A 329 -2.65 -5.31 9.40
C GLY A 329 -3.70 -4.41 8.76
N GLY A 330 -3.63 -3.13 9.06
CA GLY A 330 -4.57 -2.11 8.59
C GLY A 330 -5.58 -1.68 9.65
N GLU A 331 -6.37 -0.70 9.30
CA GLU A 331 -7.39 -0.06 10.12
C GLU A 331 -8.77 -0.58 9.73
N LEU A 332 -9.53 -1.12 10.69
CA LEU A 332 -10.90 -1.61 10.49
C LEU A 332 -11.96 -0.51 10.61
N LYS A 333 -11.64 0.52 11.35
CA LYS A 333 -12.38 1.79 11.50
C LYS A 333 -11.42 2.84 12.06
N PRO A 334 -11.73 4.14 11.99
CA PRO A 334 -10.88 5.16 12.55
C PRO A 334 -10.39 4.84 13.97
N GLY A 335 -9.06 4.76 14.15
CA GLY A 335 -8.44 4.49 15.44
C GLY A 335 -8.35 3.02 15.86
N VAL A 336 -8.86 2.06 15.11
CA VAL A 336 -8.84 0.63 15.45
C VAL A 336 -8.09 -0.17 14.39
N ARG A 337 -6.97 -0.80 14.79
CA ARG A 337 -6.13 -1.64 13.90
C ARG A 337 -6.41 -3.12 14.13
N THR A 338 -5.88 -3.95 13.24
CA THR A 338 -5.96 -5.41 13.33
C THR A 338 -4.57 -6.03 13.17
N PRO A 339 -4.25 -7.10 13.95
CA PRO A 339 -3.07 -7.92 13.72
C PRO A 339 -3.29 -9.00 12.66
N ASP A 340 -4.47 -9.06 12.06
CA ASP A 340 -4.79 -10.12 11.11
C ASP A 340 -3.96 -10.02 9.84
N ILE A 341 -3.39 -11.16 9.45
CA ILE A 341 -2.73 -11.35 8.18
C ILE A 341 -3.53 -12.36 7.35
N TYR A 342 -3.74 -12.05 6.08
CA TYR A 342 -4.38 -12.95 5.13
C TYR A 342 -3.51 -13.19 3.92
N ARG A 343 -3.54 -14.41 3.40
CA ARG A 343 -2.90 -14.78 2.15
C ARG A 343 -3.96 -14.91 1.07
N LEU A 344 -3.84 -14.10 0.02
CA LEU A 344 -4.64 -14.14 -1.19
C LEU A 344 -3.83 -14.88 -2.26
N THR A 345 -4.34 -15.97 -2.81
CA THR A 345 -3.67 -16.72 -3.88
C THR A 345 -4.41 -16.52 -5.20
N PHE A 346 -3.67 -16.18 -6.24
CA PHE A 346 -4.20 -15.94 -7.59
C PHE A 346 -3.79 -17.04 -8.56
N LYS A 347 -4.63 -17.32 -9.56
CA LYS A 347 -4.39 -18.28 -10.65
C LYS A 347 -4.84 -17.70 -11.98
#